data_bf8b3927b1ed870b75404bd36242a4f0
#
_entry.id   bf8b3927b1ed870b75404bd36242a4f0
#
_cell.length_a   1.000
_cell.length_b   1.000
_cell.length_c   1.000
_cell.angle_alpha   90.00
_cell.angle_beta   90.00
_cell.angle_gamma   90.00
#
_symmetry.space_group_name_H-M   'P 1'
#
loop_
_entity.id
_entity.type
_entity.pdbx_description
1 polymer ?
#
loop_
_entity_poly.entity_id
_entity_poly.type
_entity_poly.pdbx_seq_one_letter_code
_entity_poly.pdbx_strand_id
1 'polypeptide(L)'
;MLEQLFFITVSVAIFGIMFYKMIKKNETGYIYLLILGAIGIIIDGIGIVANINTNIILKVITYIMSIIIPGVALILEHKNIDIINWIKFAQVKFYLNTGDLKKAKDILLTIIEKNPNNYNAHKFLAEIYEKEGGIRKAIDEYVRCIEINKKDYDSYYKVALLLNDLEKKEEAIEMLYGLLDKKPDYYNGAVTLGDLLVETEKYKEAVTIFTEALKYNPTSFDLHYGLGMAYTMLNDFKSAKECYEKAAELNSLYYNAKYSLAQIAMLYKDLDSAEEYFEQTIEDEELEADSYFELAKIKLMKGEKDIAIKYANIAIDIESKRISEKIKKEPLFIPIMAKISIPFNLEEKEDQGKMTKQELMAKEHLENTTDITMNMGYVNLKNKKEKTIEVAIQKEREE
;
A
#
# COMPACT_ATOMS: atom_id res chain seq x y z
N MET A 1 -28.87 53.23 -0.73
CA MET A 1 -28.46 53.59 -2.11
C MET A 1 -26.98 54.02 -2.16
N LEU A 2 -26.54 55.07 -1.45
CA LEU A 2 -25.12 55.48 -1.46
C LEU A 2 -24.13 54.37 -0.99
N GLU A 3 -24.46 53.64 0.05
CA GLU A 3 -23.66 52.51 0.53
C GLU A 3 -23.53 51.41 -0.52
N GLN A 4 -24.63 51.03 -1.17
CA GLN A 4 -24.61 49.99 -2.21
C GLN A 4 -23.80 50.46 -3.43
N LEU A 5 -23.89 51.73 -3.80
CA LEU A 5 -23.13 52.31 -4.89
C LEU A 5 -21.61 52.27 -4.59
N PHE A 6 -21.24 52.56 -3.36
CA PHE A 6 -19.84 52.47 -2.89
C PHE A 6 -19.32 51.01 -3.00
N PHE A 7 -20.09 50.04 -2.52
CA PHE A 7 -19.65 48.64 -2.55
C PHE A 7 -19.57 48.11 -4.01
N ILE A 8 -20.51 48.49 -4.91
CA ILE A 8 -20.42 48.13 -6.34
C ILE A 8 -19.14 48.72 -6.97
N THR A 9 -18.84 49.99 -6.70
CA THR A 9 -17.61 50.62 -7.26
C THR A 9 -16.34 49.91 -6.80
N VAL A 10 -16.26 49.51 -5.53
CA VAL A 10 -15.12 48.75 -4.99
C VAL A 10 -15.08 47.37 -5.63
N SER A 11 -16.22 46.66 -5.74
CA SER A 11 -16.29 45.33 -6.37
C SER A 11 -15.85 45.37 -7.84
N VAL A 12 -16.29 46.38 -8.60
CA VAL A 12 -15.90 46.55 -10.01
C VAL A 12 -14.40 46.86 -10.13
N ALA A 13 -13.84 47.66 -9.24
CA ALA A 13 -12.42 47.94 -9.24
C ALA A 13 -11.57 46.67 -8.96
N ILE A 14 -11.95 45.87 -7.97
CA ILE A 14 -11.30 44.58 -7.63
C ILE A 14 -11.43 43.62 -8.83
N PHE A 15 -12.62 43.51 -9.41
CA PHE A 15 -12.88 42.71 -10.60
C PHE A 15 -11.96 43.11 -11.78
N GLY A 16 -11.85 44.42 -12.05
CA GLY A 16 -10.97 44.95 -13.10
C GLY A 16 -9.47 44.61 -12.87
N ILE A 17 -9.00 44.74 -11.62
CA ILE A 17 -7.64 44.37 -11.28
C ILE A 17 -7.40 42.88 -11.50
N MET A 18 -8.33 42.01 -11.09
CA MET A 18 -8.20 40.56 -11.26
C MET A 18 -8.29 40.16 -12.75
N PHE A 19 -9.19 40.78 -13.53
CA PHE A 19 -9.28 40.55 -14.95
C PHE A 19 -8.02 40.95 -15.70
N TYR A 20 -7.42 42.10 -15.37
CA TYR A 20 -6.14 42.55 -15.92
C TYR A 20 -5.01 41.54 -15.56
N LYS A 21 -4.97 41.08 -14.32
CA LYS A 21 -3.96 40.07 -13.88
C LYS A 21 -4.17 38.74 -14.60
N MET A 22 -5.39 38.30 -14.78
CA MET A 22 -5.71 37.06 -15.54
C MET A 22 -5.13 37.12 -16.96
N ILE A 23 -5.37 38.21 -17.67
CA ILE A 23 -4.86 38.39 -19.04
C ILE A 23 -3.32 38.46 -19.03
N LYS A 24 -2.75 39.29 -18.16
CA LYS A 24 -1.30 39.54 -18.13
C LYS A 24 -0.50 38.31 -17.74
N LYS A 25 -1.00 37.49 -16.78
CA LYS A 25 -0.32 36.29 -16.30
C LYS A 25 -0.75 35.01 -17.02
N ASN A 26 -1.75 35.09 -17.89
CA ASN A 26 -2.39 33.95 -18.56
C ASN A 26 -2.81 32.83 -17.57
N GLU A 27 -3.43 33.25 -16.45
CA GLU A 27 -3.80 32.36 -15.35
C GLU A 27 -5.30 32.11 -15.28
N THR A 28 -5.74 30.91 -15.63
CA THR A 28 -7.16 30.51 -15.60
C THR A 28 -7.75 30.43 -14.19
N GLY A 29 -6.92 30.32 -13.16
CA GLY A 29 -7.36 30.27 -11.75
C GLY A 29 -8.13 31.53 -11.30
N TYR A 30 -7.87 32.71 -11.91
CA TYR A 30 -8.63 33.93 -11.62
C TYR A 30 -10.09 33.85 -12.09
N ILE A 31 -10.44 32.95 -13.03
CA ILE A 31 -11.80 32.81 -13.57
C ILE A 31 -12.80 32.55 -12.44
N TYR A 32 -12.47 31.70 -11.47
CA TYR A 32 -13.38 31.38 -10.37
C TYR A 32 -13.65 32.59 -9.46
N LEU A 33 -12.61 33.37 -9.18
CA LEU A 33 -12.73 34.58 -8.38
C LEU A 33 -13.50 35.69 -9.15
N LEU A 34 -13.32 35.76 -10.48
CA LEU A 34 -14.07 36.66 -11.35
C LEU A 34 -15.54 36.27 -11.42
N ILE A 35 -15.88 34.98 -11.51
CA ILE A 35 -17.24 34.50 -11.46
C ILE A 35 -17.93 34.91 -10.17
N LEU A 36 -17.26 34.66 -9.02
CA LEU A 36 -17.75 35.05 -7.70
C LEU A 36 -17.98 36.55 -7.60
N GLY A 37 -17.01 37.35 -8.05
CA GLY A 37 -17.14 38.79 -8.09
C GLY A 37 -18.29 39.27 -8.99
N ALA A 38 -18.43 38.69 -10.18
CA ALA A 38 -19.51 39.03 -11.12
C ALA A 38 -20.90 38.72 -10.55
N ILE A 39 -21.08 37.58 -9.89
CA ILE A 39 -22.36 37.23 -9.26
C ILE A 39 -22.73 38.25 -8.18
N GLY A 40 -21.78 38.65 -7.32
CA GLY A 40 -22.01 39.66 -6.30
C GLY A 40 -22.39 41.01 -6.91
N ILE A 41 -21.67 41.48 -7.95
CA ILE A 41 -21.97 42.75 -8.66
C ILE A 41 -23.36 42.72 -9.28
N ILE A 42 -23.74 41.60 -9.90
CA ILE A 42 -25.06 41.45 -10.55
C ILE A 42 -26.19 41.52 -9.48
N ILE A 43 -26.05 40.81 -8.38
CA ILE A 43 -27.05 40.80 -7.30
C ILE A 43 -27.23 42.21 -6.70
N ASP A 44 -26.14 42.90 -6.41
CA ASP A 44 -26.17 44.27 -5.90
C ASP A 44 -26.76 45.26 -6.95
N GLY A 45 -26.42 45.10 -8.22
CA GLY A 45 -26.95 45.89 -9.33
C GLY A 45 -28.46 45.74 -9.48
N ILE A 46 -28.97 44.50 -9.46
CA ILE A 46 -30.42 44.25 -9.50
C ILE A 46 -31.13 44.90 -8.30
N GLY A 47 -30.52 44.77 -7.08
CA GLY A 47 -31.06 45.38 -5.87
C GLY A 47 -31.23 46.90 -5.99
N ILE A 48 -30.30 47.60 -6.65
CA ILE A 48 -30.36 49.04 -6.86
C ILE A 48 -31.43 49.37 -7.92
N VAL A 49 -31.40 48.72 -9.06
CA VAL A 49 -32.33 49.02 -10.18
C VAL A 49 -33.77 48.71 -9.81
N ALA A 50 -34.03 47.63 -9.11
CA ALA A 50 -35.38 47.23 -8.72
C ALA A 50 -35.84 47.91 -7.41
N ASN A 51 -35.01 48.77 -6.78
CA ASN A 51 -35.25 49.43 -5.52
C ASN A 51 -35.70 48.46 -4.39
N ILE A 52 -35.16 47.21 -4.46
CA ILE A 52 -35.46 46.16 -3.50
C ILE A 52 -34.56 46.33 -2.27
N ASN A 53 -35.18 46.45 -1.07
CA ASN A 53 -34.44 46.46 0.18
C ASN A 53 -33.96 45.01 0.47
N THR A 54 -32.77 44.63 -0.05
CA THR A 54 -32.22 43.31 0.11
C THR A 54 -31.97 42.99 1.58
N ASN A 55 -32.32 41.78 2.02
CA ASN A 55 -32.06 41.29 3.39
C ASN A 55 -30.56 41.48 3.73
N ILE A 56 -30.30 41.90 4.97
CA ILE A 56 -28.93 42.12 5.46
C ILE A 56 -28.01 40.91 5.26
N ILE A 57 -28.56 39.67 5.37
CA ILE A 57 -27.82 38.43 5.15
C ILE A 57 -27.36 38.36 3.70
N LEU A 58 -28.22 38.67 2.72
CA LEU A 58 -27.88 38.63 1.30
C LEU A 58 -26.81 39.67 0.98
N LYS A 59 -26.88 40.87 1.55
CA LYS A 59 -25.84 41.91 1.41
C LYS A 59 -24.50 41.45 1.96
N VAL A 60 -24.46 40.82 3.12
CA VAL A 60 -23.23 40.29 3.71
C VAL A 60 -22.62 39.21 2.81
N ILE A 61 -23.44 38.31 2.28
CA ILE A 61 -22.98 37.27 1.36
C ILE A 61 -22.38 37.86 0.08
N THR A 62 -23.07 38.83 -0.54
CA THR A 62 -22.56 39.48 -1.77
C THR A 62 -21.26 40.22 -1.55
N TYR A 63 -21.10 40.92 -0.40
CA TYR A 63 -19.84 41.58 -0.04
C TYR A 63 -18.71 40.62 0.24
N ILE A 64 -19.00 39.49 0.88
CA ILE A 64 -18.00 38.44 1.08
C ILE A 64 -17.54 37.90 -0.28
N MET A 65 -18.45 37.62 -1.19
CA MET A 65 -18.13 37.04 -2.51
C MET A 65 -17.42 38.02 -3.45
N SER A 66 -17.84 39.30 -3.48
CA SER A 66 -17.34 40.28 -4.45
C SER A 66 -16.17 41.14 -3.99
N ILE A 67 -15.99 41.30 -2.69
CA ILE A 67 -14.95 42.17 -2.11
C ILE A 67 -13.97 41.39 -1.23
N ILE A 68 -14.51 40.68 -0.19
CA ILE A 68 -13.65 40.10 0.83
C ILE A 68 -12.80 38.97 0.26
N ILE A 69 -13.43 37.97 -0.37
CA ILE A 69 -12.70 36.82 -0.95
C ILE A 69 -11.70 37.27 -2.01
N PRO A 70 -12.12 38.05 -3.06
CA PRO A 70 -11.18 38.52 -4.07
C PRO A 70 -10.12 39.48 -3.53
N GLY A 71 -10.48 40.37 -2.59
CA GLY A 71 -9.53 41.31 -1.98
C GLY A 71 -8.47 40.59 -1.12
N VAL A 72 -8.89 39.62 -0.30
CA VAL A 72 -7.96 38.77 0.45
C VAL A 72 -7.06 37.99 -0.51
N ALA A 73 -7.61 37.44 -1.61
CA ALA A 73 -6.82 36.76 -2.62
C ALA A 73 -5.71 37.64 -3.19
N LEU A 74 -6.03 38.90 -3.53
CA LEU A 74 -5.04 39.87 -4.03
C LEU A 74 -3.97 40.25 -2.99
N ILE A 75 -4.36 40.37 -1.70
CA ILE A 75 -3.45 40.67 -0.60
C ILE A 75 -2.49 39.50 -0.35
N LEU A 76 -3.01 38.28 -0.36
CA LEU A 76 -2.21 37.08 -0.12
C LEU A 76 -1.25 36.80 -1.28
N GLU A 77 -1.68 37.08 -2.52
CA GLU A 77 -0.80 37.05 -3.68
C GLU A 77 0.34 38.10 -3.56
N HIS A 78 0.03 39.31 -3.08
CA HIS A 78 1.06 40.32 -2.82
C HIS A 78 2.09 39.86 -1.78
N LYS A 79 1.68 38.97 -0.86
CA LYS A 79 2.57 38.33 0.13
C LYS A 79 3.22 37.05 -0.40
N ASN A 80 3.21 36.80 -1.69
CA ASN A 80 3.69 35.56 -2.34
C ASN A 80 2.95 34.27 -1.90
N ILE A 81 1.73 34.40 -1.36
CA ILE A 81 0.86 33.27 -1.06
C ILE A 81 -0.03 33.00 -2.25
N ASP A 82 0.25 31.93 -2.98
CA ASP A 82 -0.41 31.61 -4.25
C ASP A 82 -1.76 30.89 -4.04
N ILE A 83 -2.84 31.68 -3.81
CA ILE A 83 -4.20 31.17 -3.65
C ILE A 83 -4.69 30.45 -4.91
N ILE A 84 -4.22 30.85 -6.08
CA ILE A 84 -4.66 30.26 -7.33
C ILE A 84 -4.19 28.81 -7.42
N ASN A 85 -2.94 28.55 -6.97
CA ASN A 85 -2.47 27.18 -6.84
C ASN A 85 -3.28 26.41 -5.79
N TRP A 86 -3.65 27.03 -4.68
CA TRP A 86 -4.52 26.38 -3.70
C TRP A 86 -5.87 25.96 -4.29
N ILE A 87 -6.52 26.84 -5.06
CA ILE A 87 -7.79 26.54 -5.78
C ILE A 87 -7.57 25.40 -6.78
N LYS A 88 -6.47 25.43 -7.54
CA LYS A 88 -6.13 24.36 -8.48
C LYS A 88 -5.92 23.01 -7.77
N PHE A 89 -5.25 22.99 -6.61
CA PHE A 89 -5.11 21.77 -5.83
C PHE A 89 -6.44 21.26 -5.26
N ALA A 90 -7.36 22.16 -4.88
CA ALA A 90 -8.71 21.77 -4.48
C ALA A 90 -9.48 21.12 -5.65
N GLN A 91 -9.31 21.64 -6.88
CA GLN A 91 -9.87 21.02 -8.09
C GLN A 91 -9.24 19.67 -8.40
N VAL A 92 -7.91 19.56 -8.26
CA VAL A 92 -7.20 18.27 -8.41
C VAL A 92 -7.78 17.23 -7.46
N LYS A 93 -7.92 17.56 -6.16
CA LYS A 93 -8.53 16.64 -5.18
C LYS A 93 -9.97 16.28 -5.54
N PHE A 94 -10.77 17.24 -6.02
CA PHE A 94 -12.12 16.96 -6.47
C PHE A 94 -12.13 15.97 -7.64
N TYR A 95 -11.29 16.18 -8.67
CA TYR A 95 -11.21 15.27 -9.81
C TYR A 95 -10.63 13.89 -9.45
N LEU A 96 -9.70 13.81 -8.49
CA LEU A 96 -9.21 12.54 -7.95
C LEU A 96 -10.34 11.75 -7.27
N ASN A 97 -11.19 12.44 -6.49
CA ASN A 97 -12.33 11.81 -5.81
C ASN A 97 -13.46 11.39 -6.77
N THR A 98 -13.61 12.10 -7.89
CA THR A 98 -14.61 11.77 -8.93
C THR A 98 -14.08 10.79 -9.99
N GLY A 99 -12.80 10.38 -9.90
CA GLY A 99 -12.17 9.47 -10.84
C GLY A 99 -11.74 10.09 -12.18
N ASP A 100 -11.89 11.41 -12.37
CA ASP A 100 -11.46 12.10 -13.60
C ASP A 100 -9.94 12.40 -13.57
N LEU A 101 -9.14 11.33 -13.65
CA LEU A 101 -7.67 11.43 -13.57
C LEU A 101 -7.09 12.30 -14.67
N LYS A 102 -7.74 12.36 -15.86
CA LYS A 102 -7.27 13.16 -16.98
C LYS A 102 -7.30 14.66 -16.65
N LYS A 103 -8.43 15.17 -16.13
CA LYS A 103 -8.53 16.59 -15.75
C LYS A 103 -7.61 16.93 -14.59
N ALA A 104 -7.49 16.04 -13.59
CA ALA A 104 -6.54 16.24 -12.50
C ALA A 104 -5.11 16.40 -13.03
N LYS A 105 -4.69 15.53 -13.95
CA LYS A 105 -3.37 15.55 -14.59
C LYS A 105 -3.11 16.83 -15.39
N ASP A 106 -4.09 17.25 -16.21
CA ASP A 106 -3.96 18.47 -17.01
C ASP A 106 -3.72 19.70 -16.13
N ILE A 107 -4.44 19.80 -14.99
CA ILE A 107 -4.23 20.89 -14.02
C ILE A 107 -2.84 20.83 -13.40
N LEU A 108 -2.39 19.64 -12.97
CA LEU A 108 -1.05 19.46 -12.36
C LEU A 108 0.06 19.83 -13.34
N LEU A 109 -0.03 19.43 -14.60
CA LEU A 109 0.93 19.80 -15.64
C LEU A 109 0.98 21.32 -15.82
N THR A 110 -0.16 22.04 -15.78
CA THR A 110 -0.14 23.51 -15.84
C THR A 110 0.49 24.16 -14.61
N ILE A 111 0.45 23.50 -13.45
CA ILE A 111 1.14 23.97 -12.25
C ILE A 111 2.65 23.76 -12.38
N ILE A 112 3.08 22.59 -12.85
CA ILE A 112 4.50 22.23 -13.05
C ILE A 112 5.14 23.10 -14.13
N GLU A 113 4.44 23.38 -15.24
CA GLU A 113 4.91 24.29 -16.29
C GLU A 113 5.27 25.68 -15.76
N LYS A 114 4.47 26.20 -14.81
CA LYS A 114 4.72 27.48 -14.16
C LYS A 114 5.75 27.45 -13.06
N ASN A 115 5.77 26.36 -12.30
CA ASN A 115 6.70 26.13 -11.21
C ASN A 115 7.22 24.69 -11.26
N PRO A 116 8.33 24.44 -11.99
CA PRO A 116 8.92 23.11 -12.14
C PRO A 116 9.39 22.46 -10.84
N ASN A 117 9.48 23.22 -9.76
CA ASN A 117 9.85 22.72 -8.43
C ASN A 117 8.65 22.65 -7.47
N ASN A 118 7.43 22.54 -8.00
CA ASN A 118 6.25 22.37 -7.14
C ASN A 118 6.12 20.93 -6.65
N TYR A 119 6.64 20.71 -5.45
CA TYR A 119 6.63 19.39 -4.79
C TYR A 119 5.26 18.72 -4.78
N ASN A 120 4.20 19.43 -4.38
CA ASN A 120 2.86 18.85 -4.28
C ASN A 120 2.31 18.43 -5.65
N ALA A 121 2.61 19.20 -6.71
CA ALA A 121 2.17 18.87 -8.04
C ALA A 121 2.84 17.59 -8.56
N HIS A 122 4.13 17.43 -8.36
CA HIS A 122 4.85 16.21 -8.69
C HIS A 122 4.33 15.01 -7.87
N LYS A 123 4.08 15.18 -6.57
CA LYS A 123 3.56 14.10 -5.72
C LYS A 123 2.19 13.60 -6.18
N PHE A 124 1.23 14.51 -6.43
CA PHE A 124 -0.08 14.11 -6.97
C PHE A 124 0.00 13.51 -8.37
N LEU A 125 0.93 14.00 -9.20
CA LEU A 125 1.12 13.46 -10.56
C LEU A 125 1.69 12.04 -10.50
N ALA A 126 2.65 11.78 -9.59
CA ALA A 126 3.17 10.45 -9.33
C ALA A 126 2.06 9.46 -8.92
N GLU A 127 1.22 9.87 -7.95
CA GLU A 127 0.06 9.08 -7.49
C GLU A 127 -0.93 8.78 -8.63
N ILE A 128 -1.16 9.74 -9.54
CA ILE A 128 -2.01 9.52 -10.71
C ILE A 128 -1.38 8.49 -11.65
N TYR A 129 -0.09 8.62 -11.94
CA TYR A 129 0.60 7.67 -12.82
C TYR A 129 0.64 6.26 -12.20
N GLU A 130 0.79 6.15 -10.88
CA GLU A 130 0.69 4.88 -10.16
C GLU A 130 -0.68 4.22 -10.38
N LYS A 131 -1.78 4.99 -10.20
CA LYS A 131 -3.15 4.52 -10.45
C LYS A 131 -3.43 4.15 -11.92
N GLU A 132 -2.80 4.83 -12.86
CA GLU A 132 -2.90 4.53 -14.31
C GLU A 132 -2.02 3.35 -14.75
N GLY A 133 -1.22 2.75 -13.83
CA GLY A 133 -0.24 1.70 -14.14
C GLY A 133 1.01 2.22 -14.89
N GLY A 134 1.20 3.52 -14.91
CA GLY A 134 2.35 4.17 -15.55
C GLY A 134 3.60 4.17 -14.68
N ILE A 135 4.06 3.00 -14.23
CA ILE A 135 5.10 2.80 -13.20
C ILE A 135 6.35 3.67 -13.43
N ARG A 136 6.89 3.67 -14.66
CA ARG A 136 8.11 4.46 -14.97
C ARG A 136 7.89 5.96 -14.78
N LYS A 137 6.73 6.48 -15.23
CA LYS A 137 6.39 7.90 -15.04
C LYS A 137 6.18 8.25 -13.58
N ALA A 138 5.57 7.35 -12.80
CA ALA A 138 5.42 7.54 -11.36
C ALA A 138 6.78 7.63 -10.67
N ILE A 139 7.75 6.76 -11.02
CA ILE A 139 9.13 6.82 -10.52
C ILE A 139 9.76 8.17 -10.84
N ASP A 140 9.67 8.64 -12.10
CA ASP A 140 10.25 9.93 -12.51
C ASP A 140 9.72 11.08 -11.64
N GLU A 141 8.41 11.11 -11.38
CA GLU A 141 7.78 12.17 -10.58
C GLU A 141 8.14 12.06 -9.08
N TYR A 142 8.21 10.84 -8.51
CA TYR A 142 8.69 10.65 -7.13
C TYR A 142 10.17 11.01 -6.98
N VAL A 143 11.01 10.72 -7.96
CA VAL A 143 12.42 11.17 -7.98
C VAL A 143 12.47 12.69 -7.98
N ARG A 144 11.60 13.39 -8.74
CA ARG A 144 11.48 14.85 -8.66
C ARG A 144 11.08 15.32 -7.26
N CYS A 145 10.16 14.64 -6.58
CA CYS A 145 9.83 14.94 -5.19
C CYS A 145 11.06 14.86 -4.27
N ILE A 146 11.86 13.80 -4.44
CA ILE A 146 13.11 13.60 -3.68
C ILE A 146 14.15 14.70 -3.98
N GLU A 147 14.29 15.11 -5.25
CA GLU A 147 15.20 16.20 -5.64
C GLU A 147 14.83 17.52 -4.99
N ILE A 148 13.51 17.83 -4.94
CA ILE A 148 13.00 19.06 -4.33
C ILE A 148 13.09 19.00 -2.80
N ASN A 149 12.72 17.87 -2.21
CA ASN A 149 12.73 17.65 -0.77
C ASN A 149 13.48 16.37 -0.41
N LYS A 150 14.76 16.48 -0.05
CA LYS A 150 15.61 15.34 0.35
C LYS A 150 15.14 14.58 1.57
N LYS A 151 14.15 15.12 2.32
CA LYS A 151 13.55 14.48 3.49
C LYS A 151 12.17 13.85 3.19
N ASP A 152 11.79 13.76 1.93
CA ASP A 152 10.58 13.04 1.54
C ASP A 152 10.82 11.52 1.51
N TYR A 153 10.95 10.94 2.70
CA TYR A 153 11.23 9.52 2.90
C TYR A 153 10.17 8.61 2.28
N ASP A 154 8.92 9.08 2.23
CA ASP A 154 7.82 8.32 1.59
C ASP A 154 8.06 8.16 0.09
N SER A 155 8.56 9.20 -0.60
CA SER A 155 8.89 9.09 -2.03
C SER A 155 10.07 8.15 -2.28
N TYR A 156 11.11 8.12 -1.40
CA TYR A 156 12.16 7.09 -1.48
C TYR A 156 11.57 5.69 -1.41
N TYR A 157 10.69 5.45 -0.43
CA TYR A 157 10.04 4.16 -0.24
C TYR A 157 9.17 3.79 -1.44
N LYS A 158 8.35 4.72 -1.96
CA LYS A 158 7.51 4.51 -3.15
C LYS A 158 8.35 4.15 -4.39
N VAL A 159 9.45 4.86 -4.64
CA VAL A 159 10.36 4.53 -5.74
C VAL A 159 10.90 3.11 -5.59
N ALA A 160 11.30 2.71 -4.39
CA ALA A 160 11.81 1.36 -4.15
C ALA A 160 10.75 0.28 -4.44
N LEU A 161 9.50 0.49 -3.99
CA LEU A 161 8.40 -0.44 -4.29
C LEU A 161 8.15 -0.56 -5.80
N LEU A 162 8.08 0.57 -6.50
CA LEU A 162 7.84 0.59 -7.95
C LEU A 162 9.01 -0.02 -8.74
N LEU A 163 10.25 0.11 -8.26
CA LEU A 163 11.41 -0.57 -8.84
C LEU A 163 11.31 -2.09 -8.65
N ASN A 164 10.86 -2.53 -7.48
CA ASN A 164 10.61 -3.95 -7.22
C ASN A 164 9.49 -4.51 -8.12
N ASP A 165 8.42 -3.75 -8.35
CA ASP A 165 7.34 -4.13 -9.27
C ASP A 165 7.84 -4.28 -10.73
N LEU A 166 8.92 -3.58 -11.08
CA LEU A 166 9.61 -3.72 -12.36
C LEU A 166 10.66 -4.84 -12.37
N GLU A 167 10.72 -5.68 -11.33
CA GLU A 167 11.74 -6.73 -11.11
C GLU A 167 13.19 -6.18 -11.04
N LYS A 168 13.35 -4.88 -10.74
CA LYS A 168 14.64 -4.19 -10.57
C LYS A 168 15.06 -4.22 -9.11
N LYS A 169 15.25 -5.42 -8.56
CA LYS A 169 15.48 -5.65 -7.14
C LYS A 169 16.73 -4.97 -6.60
N GLU A 170 17.82 -4.99 -7.37
CA GLU A 170 19.08 -4.35 -6.96
C GLU A 170 18.93 -2.83 -6.83
N GLU A 171 18.25 -2.19 -7.79
CA GLU A 171 17.97 -0.74 -7.73
C GLU A 171 17.05 -0.41 -6.55
N ALA A 172 16.05 -1.26 -6.26
CA ALA A 172 15.16 -1.11 -5.11
C ALA A 172 15.92 -1.22 -3.77
N ILE A 173 16.81 -2.21 -3.64
CA ILE A 173 17.68 -2.41 -2.48
C ILE A 173 18.57 -1.16 -2.26
N GLU A 174 19.21 -0.64 -3.31
CA GLU A 174 20.03 0.57 -3.22
C GLU A 174 19.23 1.78 -2.74
N MET A 175 18.01 1.96 -3.27
CA MET A 175 17.11 3.03 -2.86
C MET A 175 16.71 2.92 -1.38
N LEU A 176 16.43 1.70 -0.89
CA LEU A 176 16.07 1.45 0.51
C LEU A 176 17.26 1.63 1.46
N TYR A 177 18.47 1.25 1.06
CA TYR A 177 19.69 1.57 1.82
C TYR A 177 19.85 3.10 1.95
N GLY A 178 19.67 3.83 0.82
CA GLY A 178 19.72 5.28 0.84
C GLY A 178 18.62 5.94 1.70
N LEU A 179 17.46 5.31 1.81
CA LEU A 179 16.39 5.72 2.72
C LEU A 179 16.80 5.53 4.18
N LEU A 180 17.26 4.32 4.55
CA LEU A 180 17.63 3.98 5.93
C LEU A 180 18.88 4.71 6.43
N ASP A 181 19.82 5.05 5.53
CA ASP A 181 20.94 5.93 5.86
C ASP A 181 20.47 7.32 6.36
N LYS A 182 19.40 7.86 5.75
CA LYS A 182 18.82 9.16 6.12
C LYS A 182 17.80 9.09 7.26
N LYS A 183 17.09 7.98 7.37
CA LYS A 183 16.04 7.73 8.36
C LYS A 183 16.11 6.27 8.84
N PRO A 184 16.99 5.96 9.80
CA PRO A 184 17.21 4.58 10.27
C PRO A 184 15.98 3.93 10.93
N ASP A 185 15.07 4.74 11.45
CA ASP A 185 13.82 4.31 12.09
C ASP A 185 12.64 4.16 11.12
N TYR A 186 12.88 4.20 9.79
CA TYR A 186 11.80 4.03 8.81
C TYR A 186 11.39 2.55 8.69
N TYR A 187 10.42 2.18 9.51
CA TYR A 187 9.97 0.81 9.71
C TYR A 187 9.68 0.04 8.41
N ASN A 188 8.78 0.56 7.56
CA ASN A 188 8.39 -0.11 6.31
C ASN A 188 9.60 -0.32 5.37
N GLY A 189 10.51 0.65 5.32
CA GLY A 189 11.74 0.53 4.53
C GLY A 189 12.65 -0.58 5.02
N ALA A 190 12.79 -0.74 6.34
CA ALA A 190 13.62 -1.78 6.93
C ALA A 190 13.03 -3.18 6.68
N VAL A 191 11.71 -3.35 6.86
CA VAL A 191 11.04 -4.62 6.57
C VAL A 191 11.20 -4.98 5.09
N THR A 192 10.87 -4.04 4.19
CA THR A 192 10.95 -4.29 2.74
C THR A 192 12.39 -4.57 2.28
N LEU A 193 13.39 -3.84 2.83
CA LEU A 193 14.78 -4.10 2.51
C LEU A 193 15.22 -5.48 2.98
N GLY A 194 14.88 -5.85 4.22
CA GLY A 194 15.21 -7.16 4.75
C GLY A 194 14.60 -8.29 3.92
N ASP A 195 13.34 -8.14 3.52
CA ASP A 195 12.64 -9.12 2.68
C ASP A 195 13.28 -9.24 1.28
N LEU A 196 13.63 -8.12 0.63
CA LEU A 196 14.32 -8.13 -0.66
C LEU A 196 15.73 -8.76 -0.56
N LEU A 197 16.42 -8.53 0.56
CA LEU A 197 17.72 -9.17 0.81
C LEU A 197 17.59 -10.69 0.99
N VAL A 198 16.54 -11.16 1.66
CA VAL A 198 16.26 -12.59 1.76
C VAL A 198 15.92 -13.16 0.39
N GLU A 199 15.10 -12.45 -0.39
CA GLU A 199 14.67 -12.87 -1.73
C GLU A 199 15.84 -12.92 -2.74
N THR A 200 16.84 -12.04 -2.56
CA THR A 200 18.06 -12.00 -3.38
C THR A 200 19.22 -12.80 -2.77
N GLU A 201 18.94 -13.68 -1.81
CA GLU A 201 19.89 -14.59 -1.15
C GLU A 201 21.02 -13.88 -0.35
N LYS A 202 20.84 -12.58 -0.06
CA LYS A 202 21.80 -11.79 0.75
C LYS A 202 21.49 -11.90 2.25
N TYR A 203 21.40 -13.14 2.75
CA TYR A 203 20.88 -13.45 4.08
C TYR A 203 21.62 -12.77 5.23
N LYS A 204 22.96 -12.68 5.17
CA LYS A 204 23.76 -12.00 6.21
C LYS A 204 23.47 -10.51 6.31
N GLU A 205 23.21 -9.87 5.15
CA GLU A 205 22.81 -8.47 5.10
C GLU A 205 21.40 -8.31 5.67
N ALA A 206 20.48 -9.21 5.34
CA ALA A 206 19.13 -9.22 5.90
C ALA A 206 19.14 -9.31 7.44
N VAL A 207 19.97 -10.21 8.03
CA VAL A 207 20.16 -10.30 9.49
C VAL A 207 20.61 -8.96 10.06
N THR A 208 21.56 -8.28 9.39
CA THR A 208 22.03 -6.97 9.86
C THR A 208 20.92 -5.94 9.85
N ILE A 209 20.16 -5.83 8.75
CA ILE A 209 19.06 -4.85 8.61
C ILE A 209 17.94 -5.10 9.63
N PHE A 210 17.48 -6.34 9.77
CA PHE A 210 16.44 -6.67 10.76
C PHE A 210 16.91 -6.40 12.20
N THR A 211 18.16 -6.74 12.51
CA THR A 211 18.74 -6.49 13.83
C THR A 211 18.86 -5.00 14.14
N GLU A 212 19.28 -4.18 13.16
CA GLU A 212 19.32 -2.73 13.31
C GLU A 212 17.91 -2.14 13.47
N ALA A 213 16.95 -2.59 12.69
CA ALA A 213 15.56 -2.13 12.76
C ALA A 213 14.91 -2.46 14.10
N LEU A 214 15.24 -3.61 14.71
CA LEU A 214 14.77 -4.01 16.03
C LEU A 214 15.27 -3.11 17.17
N LYS A 215 16.37 -2.36 16.99
CA LYS A 215 16.79 -1.35 17.98
C LYS A 215 15.78 -0.21 18.11
N TYR A 216 15.10 0.12 17.02
CA TYR A 216 14.06 1.17 16.98
C TYR A 216 12.66 0.62 17.26
N ASN A 217 12.40 -0.65 16.90
CA ASN A 217 11.10 -1.30 17.01
C ASN A 217 11.21 -2.68 17.68
N PRO A 218 11.60 -2.76 18.96
CA PRO A 218 11.92 -4.03 19.62
C PRO A 218 10.74 -4.98 19.82
N THR A 219 9.51 -4.47 19.69
CA THR A 219 8.27 -5.24 19.85
C THR A 219 7.58 -5.55 18.50
N SER A 220 8.30 -5.39 17.39
CA SER A 220 7.74 -5.73 16.08
C SER A 220 7.86 -7.24 15.82
N PHE A 221 6.70 -7.91 15.73
CA PHE A 221 6.66 -9.34 15.38
C PHE A 221 7.14 -9.59 13.95
N ASP A 222 6.86 -8.68 13.00
CA ASP A 222 7.32 -8.80 11.60
C ASP A 222 8.85 -8.80 11.48
N LEU A 223 9.53 -7.91 12.22
CA LEU A 223 10.99 -7.85 12.20
C LEU A 223 11.61 -9.09 12.84
N HIS A 224 11.03 -9.59 13.94
CA HIS A 224 11.48 -10.85 14.53
C HIS A 224 11.25 -12.03 13.58
N TYR A 225 10.10 -12.07 12.89
CA TYR A 225 9.82 -13.11 11.92
C TYR A 225 10.79 -13.03 10.72
N GLY A 226 11.00 -11.84 10.13
CA GLY A 226 11.95 -11.64 9.05
C GLY A 226 13.39 -12.04 9.42
N LEU A 227 13.80 -11.71 10.66
CA LEU A 227 15.09 -12.13 11.20
C LEU A 227 15.18 -13.66 11.33
N GLY A 228 14.11 -14.31 11.81
CA GLY A 228 13.99 -15.76 11.89
C GLY A 228 14.11 -16.42 10.50
N MET A 229 13.47 -15.84 9.48
CA MET A 229 13.62 -16.31 8.10
C MET A 229 15.08 -16.21 7.61
N ALA A 230 15.73 -15.07 7.83
CA ALA A 230 17.11 -14.87 7.41
C ALA A 230 18.05 -15.90 8.08
N TYR A 231 17.85 -16.21 9.38
CA TYR A 231 18.59 -17.26 10.08
C TYR A 231 18.27 -18.66 9.55
N THR A 232 17.01 -18.94 9.23
CA THR A 232 16.62 -20.23 8.61
C THR A 232 17.37 -20.45 7.30
N MET A 233 17.47 -19.40 6.45
CA MET A 233 18.21 -19.49 5.18
C MET A 233 19.73 -19.61 5.35
N LEU A 234 20.26 -19.22 6.53
CA LEU A 234 21.65 -19.45 6.94
C LEU A 234 21.85 -20.81 7.63
N ASN A 235 20.82 -21.64 7.75
CA ASN A 235 20.78 -22.89 8.50
C ASN A 235 21.08 -22.72 10.00
N ASP A 236 20.94 -21.49 10.54
CA ASP A 236 21.01 -21.24 11.98
C ASP A 236 19.63 -21.41 12.62
N PHE A 237 19.15 -22.66 12.67
CA PHE A 237 17.81 -22.99 13.17
C PHE A 237 17.63 -22.67 14.65
N LYS A 238 18.72 -22.60 15.43
CA LYS A 238 18.65 -22.22 16.85
C LYS A 238 18.24 -20.74 16.96
N SER A 239 18.96 -19.84 16.30
CA SER A 239 18.65 -18.42 16.30
C SER A 239 17.30 -18.14 15.62
N ALA A 240 16.96 -18.89 14.55
CA ALA A 240 15.67 -18.79 13.88
C ALA A 240 14.51 -19.12 14.83
N LYS A 241 14.63 -20.22 15.60
CA LYS A 241 13.63 -20.62 16.60
C LYS A 241 13.38 -19.50 17.62
N GLU A 242 14.44 -18.96 18.22
CA GLU A 242 14.33 -17.87 19.20
C GLU A 242 13.61 -16.65 18.62
N CYS A 243 13.86 -16.31 17.36
CA CYS A 243 13.20 -15.21 16.66
C CYS A 243 11.72 -15.50 16.38
N TYR A 244 11.37 -16.71 15.94
CA TYR A 244 9.98 -17.08 15.68
C TYR A 244 9.18 -17.20 16.98
N GLU A 245 9.77 -17.73 18.07
CA GLU A 245 9.14 -17.73 19.38
C GLU A 245 8.81 -16.31 19.81
N LYS A 246 9.74 -15.38 19.63
CA LYS A 246 9.51 -13.96 19.95
C LYS A 246 8.42 -13.34 19.10
N ALA A 247 8.36 -13.64 17.80
CA ALA A 247 7.31 -13.17 16.92
C ALA A 247 5.93 -13.70 17.37
N ALA A 248 5.83 -14.99 17.72
CA ALA A 248 4.59 -15.60 18.19
C ALA A 248 4.15 -15.10 19.58
N GLU A 249 5.10 -14.75 20.47
CA GLU A 249 4.78 -14.10 21.75
C GLU A 249 4.20 -12.70 21.56
N LEU A 250 4.77 -11.91 20.64
CA LEU A 250 4.34 -10.55 20.38
C LEU A 250 3.00 -10.48 19.66
N ASN A 251 2.71 -11.46 18.81
CA ASN A 251 1.43 -11.60 18.13
C ASN A 251 1.01 -13.07 18.08
N SER A 252 0.14 -13.49 18.99
CA SER A 252 -0.32 -14.89 19.10
C SER A 252 -1.16 -15.36 17.90
N LEU A 253 -1.70 -14.43 17.10
CA LEU A 253 -2.44 -14.71 15.86
C LEU A 253 -1.52 -14.70 14.63
N TYR A 254 -0.20 -14.53 14.80
CA TYR A 254 0.75 -14.59 13.71
C TYR A 254 1.13 -16.06 13.42
N TYR A 255 0.23 -16.75 12.73
CA TYR A 255 0.31 -18.19 12.49
C TYR A 255 1.54 -18.61 11.68
N ASN A 256 2.09 -17.73 10.81
CA ASN A 256 3.31 -18.00 10.06
C ASN A 256 4.52 -18.29 10.97
N ALA A 257 4.65 -17.60 12.11
CA ALA A 257 5.72 -17.88 13.07
C ALA A 257 5.56 -19.26 13.70
N LYS A 258 4.33 -19.63 14.08
CA LYS A 258 4.02 -20.97 14.61
C LYS A 258 4.26 -22.07 13.58
N TYR A 259 3.88 -21.84 12.33
CA TYR A 259 4.14 -22.75 11.22
C TYR A 259 5.65 -22.98 11.04
N SER A 260 6.45 -21.92 11.07
CA SER A 260 7.91 -22.00 11.00
C SER A 260 8.52 -22.74 12.19
N LEU A 261 7.99 -22.54 13.40
CA LEU A 261 8.39 -23.30 14.59
C LEU A 261 8.08 -24.78 14.44
N ALA A 262 6.91 -25.13 13.91
CA ALA A 262 6.54 -26.50 13.63
C ALA A 262 7.50 -27.16 12.62
N GLN A 263 7.89 -26.44 11.55
CA GLN A 263 8.88 -26.94 10.59
C GLN A 263 10.24 -27.18 11.22
N ILE A 264 10.71 -26.29 12.09
CA ILE A 264 11.96 -26.47 12.82
C ILE A 264 11.86 -27.68 13.78
N ALA A 265 10.73 -27.85 14.47
CA ALA A 265 10.50 -29.01 15.32
C ALA A 265 10.51 -30.32 14.52
N MET A 266 9.91 -30.33 13.31
CA MET A 266 10.01 -31.48 12.38
C MET A 266 11.44 -31.80 12.00
N LEU A 267 12.27 -30.78 11.73
CA LEU A 267 13.68 -30.95 11.40
C LEU A 267 14.46 -31.65 12.54
N TYR A 268 14.19 -31.26 13.80
CA TYR A 268 14.78 -31.88 14.99
C TYR A 268 14.08 -33.18 15.39
N LYS A 269 13.10 -33.67 14.65
CA LYS A 269 12.27 -34.84 14.93
C LYS A 269 11.50 -34.76 16.27
N ASP A 270 11.26 -33.56 16.74
CA ASP A 270 10.36 -33.28 17.86
C ASP A 270 8.91 -33.24 17.34
N LEU A 271 8.37 -34.47 17.15
CA LEU A 271 7.07 -34.64 16.51
C LEU A 271 5.92 -34.14 17.39
N ASP A 272 6.10 -34.09 18.70
CA ASP A 272 5.04 -33.65 19.62
C ASP A 272 4.92 -32.12 19.57
N SER A 273 6.02 -31.38 19.65
CA SER A 273 6.02 -29.93 19.49
C SER A 273 5.56 -29.53 18.08
N ALA A 274 5.99 -30.26 17.04
CA ALA A 274 5.57 -29.99 15.68
C ALA A 274 4.05 -30.13 15.49
N GLU A 275 3.46 -31.20 16.07
CA GLU A 275 2.02 -31.43 16.04
C GLU A 275 1.26 -30.29 16.73
N GLU A 276 1.68 -29.90 17.95
CA GLU A 276 1.06 -28.83 18.71
C GLU A 276 1.06 -27.49 17.94
N TYR A 277 2.19 -27.14 17.31
CA TYR A 277 2.25 -25.89 16.53
C TYR A 277 1.42 -25.97 15.26
N PHE A 278 1.42 -27.09 14.50
CA PHE A 278 0.58 -27.21 13.31
C PHE A 278 -0.91 -27.22 13.64
N GLU A 279 -1.32 -27.80 14.76
CA GLU A 279 -2.72 -27.74 15.22
C GLU A 279 -3.18 -26.30 15.47
N GLN A 280 -2.30 -25.43 15.97
CA GLN A 280 -2.60 -24.02 16.14
C GLN A 280 -2.70 -23.25 14.81
N THR A 281 -2.05 -23.71 13.74
CA THR A 281 -2.03 -23.03 12.44
C THR A 281 -3.21 -23.42 11.54
N ILE A 282 -4.02 -24.39 11.92
CA ILE A 282 -5.27 -24.75 11.21
C ILE A 282 -6.29 -23.60 11.20
N GLU A 283 -6.24 -22.70 12.19
CA GLU A 283 -7.15 -21.55 12.29
C GLU A 283 -6.91 -20.49 11.21
N ASP A 284 -5.77 -20.53 10.52
CA ASP A 284 -5.43 -19.61 9.43
C ASP A 284 -5.83 -20.24 8.08
N GLU A 285 -6.79 -19.61 7.37
CA GLU A 285 -7.32 -20.12 6.10
C GLU A 285 -6.24 -20.35 5.03
N GLU A 286 -5.13 -19.60 5.05
CA GLU A 286 -4.03 -19.73 4.09
C GLU A 286 -3.10 -20.92 4.43
N LEU A 287 -2.97 -21.25 5.71
CA LEU A 287 -2.13 -22.32 6.22
C LEU A 287 -2.88 -23.63 6.47
N GLU A 288 -4.21 -23.60 6.51
CA GLU A 288 -5.05 -24.73 6.92
C GLU A 288 -4.72 -26.01 6.14
N ALA A 289 -4.71 -25.94 4.80
CA ALA A 289 -4.43 -27.08 3.95
C ALA A 289 -3.02 -27.65 4.16
N ASP A 290 -2.01 -26.78 4.27
CA ASP A 290 -0.63 -27.16 4.52
C ASP A 290 -0.46 -27.75 5.92
N SER A 291 -1.11 -27.17 6.93
CA SER A 291 -1.08 -27.67 8.29
C SER A 291 -1.66 -29.09 8.40
N TYR A 292 -2.81 -29.36 7.77
CA TYR A 292 -3.34 -30.72 7.72
C TYR A 292 -2.45 -31.68 6.95
N PHE A 293 -1.79 -31.22 5.86
CA PHE A 293 -0.82 -32.05 5.14
C PHE A 293 0.40 -32.42 6.02
N GLU A 294 0.97 -31.47 6.74
CA GLU A 294 2.10 -31.72 7.65
C GLU A 294 1.68 -32.58 8.86
N LEU A 295 0.49 -32.34 9.44
CA LEU A 295 -0.08 -33.19 10.47
C LEU A 295 -0.27 -34.64 10.00
N ALA A 296 -0.71 -34.84 8.75
CA ALA A 296 -0.80 -36.18 8.17
C ALA A 296 0.58 -36.85 8.09
N LYS A 297 1.64 -36.13 7.75
CA LYS A 297 3.03 -36.64 7.77
C LYS A 297 3.46 -37.03 9.18
N ILE A 298 3.21 -36.17 10.16
CA ILE A 298 3.52 -36.44 11.58
C ILE A 298 2.80 -37.73 12.05
N LYS A 299 1.52 -37.86 11.71
CA LYS A 299 0.73 -39.06 12.07
C LYS A 299 1.28 -40.34 11.42
N LEU A 300 1.77 -40.26 10.18
CA LEU A 300 2.48 -41.37 9.52
C LEU A 300 3.78 -41.72 10.24
N MET A 301 4.56 -40.73 10.64
CA MET A 301 5.81 -40.93 11.37
C MET A 301 5.56 -41.54 12.77
N LYS A 302 4.44 -41.22 13.42
CA LYS A 302 3.96 -41.83 14.67
C LYS A 302 3.31 -43.20 14.48
N GLY A 303 3.08 -43.66 13.23
CA GLY A 303 2.44 -44.94 12.92
C GLY A 303 0.91 -44.90 12.92
N GLU A 304 0.29 -43.74 13.08
CA GLU A 304 -1.15 -43.51 13.19
C GLU A 304 -1.82 -43.38 11.81
N LYS A 305 -1.78 -44.45 11.01
CA LYS A 305 -2.15 -44.42 9.59
C LYS A 305 -3.56 -43.95 9.30
N ASP A 306 -4.54 -44.32 10.13
CA ASP A 306 -5.97 -44.01 9.90
C ASP A 306 -6.23 -42.50 10.13
N ILE A 307 -5.55 -41.90 11.10
CA ILE A 307 -5.61 -40.43 11.35
C ILE A 307 -4.91 -39.68 10.23
N ALA A 308 -3.74 -40.19 9.77
CA ALA A 308 -3.03 -39.60 8.65
C ALA A 308 -3.88 -39.56 7.37
N ILE A 309 -4.60 -40.65 7.05
CA ILE A 309 -5.54 -40.67 5.91
C ILE A 309 -6.64 -39.60 6.07
N LYS A 310 -7.21 -39.47 7.26
CA LYS A 310 -8.22 -38.47 7.54
C LYS A 310 -7.68 -37.04 7.29
N TYR A 311 -6.51 -36.71 7.85
CA TYR A 311 -5.91 -35.38 7.68
C TYR A 311 -5.51 -35.12 6.22
N ALA A 312 -4.95 -36.10 5.50
CA ALA A 312 -4.64 -35.97 4.09
C ALA A 312 -5.88 -35.68 3.24
N ASN A 313 -7.01 -36.34 3.52
CA ASN A 313 -8.26 -36.08 2.82
C ASN A 313 -8.82 -34.69 3.14
N ILE A 314 -8.76 -34.23 4.40
CA ILE A 314 -9.16 -32.85 4.76
C ILE A 314 -8.32 -31.83 3.98
N ALA A 315 -7.01 -32.00 3.96
CA ALA A 315 -6.12 -31.11 3.20
C ALA A 315 -6.45 -31.07 1.69
N ILE A 316 -6.81 -32.22 1.10
CA ILE A 316 -7.25 -32.31 -0.31
C ILE A 316 -8.59 -31.63 -0.51
N ASP A 317 -9.53 -31.75 0.42
CA ASP A 317 -10.86 -31.12 0.33
C ASP A 317 -10.75 -29.58 0.35
N ILE A 318 -9.75 -29.04 1.05
CA ILE A 318 -9.47 -27.60 1.12
C ILE A 318 -8.78 -27.13 -0.17
N GLU A 319 -7.67 -27.77 -0.58
CA GLU A 319 -6.87 -27.41 -1.74
C GLU A 319 -6.50 -28.63 -2.60
N SER A 320 -7.45 -29.05 -3.41
CA SER A 320 -7.41 -30.35 -4.08
C SER A 320 -6.18 -30.58 -4.96
N LYS A 321 -5.87 -29.66 -5.88
CA LYS A 321 -4.77 -29.85 -6.87
C LYS A 321 -3.41 -29.78 -6.20
N ARG A 322 -3.12 -28.69 -5.48
CA ARG A 322 -1.81 -28.45 -4.87
C ARG A 322 -1.44 -29.55 -3.86
N ILE A 323 -2.37 -29.88 -2.96
CA ILE A 323 -2.13 -30.91 -1.94
C ILE A 323 -2.03 -32.31 -2.54
N SER A 324 -2.86 -32.65 -3.53
CA SER A 324 -2.74 -33.94 -4.22
C SER A 324 -1.38 -34.11 -4.90
N GLU A 325 -0.82 -33.05 -5.48
CA GLU A 325 0.53 -33.08 -6.05
C GLU A 325 1.62 -33.22 -4.96
N LYS A 326 1.48 -32.53 -3.82
CA LYS A 326 2.38 -32.69 -2.67
C LYS A 326 2.36 -34.13 -2.14
N ILE A 327 1.18 -34.72 -1.95
CA ILE A 327 1.02 -36.10 -1.47
C ILE A 327 1.65 -37.11 -2.43
N LYS A 328 1.46 -36.94 -3.74
CA LYS A 328 2.06 -37.83 -4.76
C LYS A 328 3.59 -37.79 -4.75
N LYS A 329 4.19 -36.65 -4.38
CA LYS A 329 5.66 -36.46 -4.33
C LYS A 329 6.27 -36.90 -3.01
N GLU A 330 5.48 -36.99 -1.94
CA GLU A 330 5.98 -37.32 -0.59
C GLU A 330 6.01 -38.84 -0.35
N PRO A 331 7.19 -39.47 -0.22
CA PRO A 331 7.33 -40.92 -0.08
C PRO A 331 6.62 -41.50 1.14
N LEU A 332 6.43 -40.74 2.21
CA LEU A 332 5.74 -41.19 3.41
C LEU A 332 4.29 -41.64 3.16
N PHE A 333 3.64 -41.11 2.13
CA PHE A 333 2.24 -41.47 1.80
C PHE A 333 2.11 -42.73 0.96
N ILE A 334 3.21 -43.29 0.36
CA ILE A 334 3.15 -44.49 -0.49
C ILE A 334 2.35 -45.62 0.16
N PRO A 335 2.56 -45.99 1.45
CA PRO A 335 1.88 -47.13 2.06
C PRO A 335 0.37 -46.95 2.23
N ILE A 336 -0.15 -45.73 2.17
CA ILE A 336 -1.56 -45.40 2.37
C ILE A 336 -2.20 -44.75 1.15
N MET A 337 -1.46 -44.54 0.08
CA MET A 337 -1.90 -43.82 -1.13
C MET A 337 -3.22 -44.35 -1.71
N ALA A 338 -3.41 -45.67 -1.72
CA ALA A 338 -4.64 -46.30 -2.23
C ALA A 338 -5.91 -46.01 -1.38
N LYS A 339 -5.72 -45.47 -0.16
CA LYS A 339 -6.84 -45.12 0.75
C LYS A 339 -7.13 -43.62 0.79
N ILE A 340 -6.31 -42.81 0.10
CA ILE A 340 -6.49 -41.35 0.02
C ILE A 340 -7.38 -41.02 -1.19
N SER A 341 -8.37 -40.18 -1.00
CA SER A 341 -9.36 -39.78 -2.01
C SER A 341 -8.79 -38.71 -2.96
N ILE A 342 -7.81 -39.09 -3.79
CA ILE A 342 -7.25 -38.15 -4.79
C ILE A 342 -8.21 -38.05 -5.98
N PRO A 343 -8.74 -36.87 -6.33
CA PRO A 343 -9.64 -36.70 -7.48
C PRO A 343 -8.99 -37.08 -8.79
N PHE A 344 -9.73 -37.76 -9.67
CA PHE A 344 -9.22 -38.23 -10.97
C PHE A 344 -9.12 -37.09 -12.00
N ASN A 345 -9.99 -36.05 -11.92
CA ASN A 345 -9.99 -34.86 -12.75
C ASN A 345 -9.66 -33.63 -11.91
N LEU A 346 -8.41 -33.19 -11.98
CA LEU A 346 -7.92 -32.04 -11.20
C LEU A 346 -8.26 -30.67 -11.85
N GLU A 347 -8.77 -30.64 -13.10
CA GLU A 347 -9.01 -29.40 -13.84
C GLU A 347 -10.39 -28.75 -13.61
N GLU A 348 -11.43 -29.52 -13.21
CA GLU A 348 -12.80 -29.00 -13.18
C GLU A 348 -13.24 -28.31 -11.87
N LYS A 349 -12.54 -28.49 -10.74
CA LYS A 349 -12.95 -27.89 -9.45
C LYS A 349 -12.33 -26.53 -9.14
N GLU A 350 -11.20 -26.16 -9.74
CA GLU A 350 -10.54 -24.88 -9.48
C GLU A 350 -11.25 -23.67 -10.11
N ASP A 351 -11.95 -23.86 -11.25
CA ASP A 351 -12.59 -22.74 -11.95
C ASP A 351 -13.86 -22.20 -11.26
N GLN A 352 -14.58 -23.06 -10.51
CA GLN A 352 -15.81 -22.62 -9.82
C GLN A 352 -15.56 -21.90 -8.49
N GLY A 353 -14.45 -22.15 -7.80
CA GLY A 353 -14.10 -21.50 -6.53
C GLY A 353 -13.35 -20.18 -6.72
N LYS A 354 -12.52 -20.09 -7.76
CA LYS A 354 -11.73 -18.86 -8.01
C LYS A 354 -12.54 -17.72 -8.62
N MET A 355 -13.56 -18.02 -9.44
CA MET A 355 -14.43 -16.97 -9.99
C MET A 355 -15.25 -16.28 -8.90
N THR A 356 -15.80 -17.02 -7.93
CA THR A 356 -16.58 -16.44 -6.84
C THR A 356 -15.76 -15.57 -5.89
N LYS A 357 -14.50 -15.92 -5.62
CA LYS A 357 -13.60 -15.14 -4.72
C LYS A 357 -13.05 -13.89 -5.40
N GLN A 358 -12.74 -13.95 -6.71
CA GLN A 358 -12.33 -12.77 -7.49
C GLN A 358 -13.51 -11.81 -7.76
N GLU A 359 -14.70 -12.31 -7.98
CA GLU A 359 -15.91 -11.48 -8.13
C GLU A 359 -16.34 -10.85 -6.80
N LEU A 360 -16.20 -11.55 -5.65
CA LEU A 360 -16.42 -10.95 -4.32
C LEU A 360 -15.38 -9.88 -4.02
N MET A 361 -14.09 -10.13 -4.27
CA MET A 361 -13.03 -9.14 -4.10
C MET A 361 -13.18 -7.95 -5.05
N ALA A 362 -13.63 -8.15 -6.28
CA ALA A 362 -13.93 -7.06 -7.22
C ALA A 362 -15.12 -6.21 -6.76
N LYS A 363 -16.11 -6.80 -6.07
CA LYS A 363 -17.24 -6.08 -5.47
C LYS A 363 -16.85 -5.33 -4.20
N GLU A 364 -16.05 -5.92 -3.32
CA GLU A 364 -15.49 -5.24 -2.14
C GLU A 364 -14.47 -4.15 -2.53
N HIS A 365 -13.73 -4.32 -3.62
CA HIS A 365 -12.83 -3.29 -4.16
C HIS A 365 -13.56 -2.03 -4.66
N LEU A 366 -14.82 -2.12 -5.03
CA LEU A 366 -15.63 -0.97 -5.45
C LEU A 366 -16.20 -0.18 -4.27
N GLU A 367 -16.30 -0.76 -3.09
CA GLU A 367 -16.89 -0.12 -1.90
C GLU A 367 -15.89 0.46 -0.90
N ASN A 368 -14.59 0.04 -0.92
CA ASN A 368 -13.57 0.46 0.08
C ASN A 368 -12.27 0.98 -0.55
N THR A 369 -12.31 2.09 -1.28
CA THR A 369 -11.15 2.68 -1.98
C THR A 369 -10.28 3.62 -1.13
N THR A 370 -10.16 3.46 0.17
CA THR A 370 -9.32 4.34 1.01
C THR A 370 -8.11 3.69 1.69
N ASP A 371 -7.98 2.33 1.74
CA ASP A 371 -6.88 1.68 2.50
C ASP A 371 -6.07 0.61 1.74
N ILE A 372 -6.17 0.54 0.41
CA ILE A 372 -5.77 -0.65 -0.36
C ILE A 372 -4.30 -0.69 -0.78
N THR A 373 -3.57 0.41 -0.72
CA THR A 373 -2.16 0.46 -1.16
C THR A 373 -1.17 -0.22 -0.22
N MET A 374 -1.54 -0.48 1.04
CA MET A 374 -0.67 -1.21 1.99
C MET A 374 -0.78 -2.74 1.91
N ASN A 375 -1.94 -3.29 1.49
CA ASN A 375 -2.20 -4.74 1.59
C ASN A 375 -1.73 -5.59 0.40
N MET A 376 -1.60 -5.04 -0.82
CA MET A 376 -1.19 -5.86 -1.98
C MET A 376 0.28 -6.29 -1.96
N GLY A 377 1.18 -5.47 -1.40
CA GLY A 377 2.59 -5.85 -1.20
C GLY A 377 2.76 -6.98 -0.17
N TYR A 378 1.93 -6.98 0.86
CA TYR A 378 2.00 -7.94 1.97
C TYR A 378 1.56 -9.36 1.59
N VAL A 379 0.50 -9.51 0.80
CA VAL A 379 -0.03 -10.83 0.39
C VAL A 379 0.93 -11.54 -0.56
N ASN A 380 1.56 -10.85 -1.49
CA ASN A 380 2.55 -11.44 -2.40
C ASN A 380 3.87 -11.81 -1.70
N LEU A 381 4.30 -11.02 -0.70
CA LEU A 381 5.48 -11.31 0.12
C LEU A 381 5.24 -12.50 1.05
N LYS A 382 4.03 -12.63 1.62
CA LYS A 382 3.65 -13.71 2.53
C LYS A 382 3.75 -15.08 1.86
N ASN A 383 3.15 -15.24 0.69
CA ASN A 383 3.21 -16.49 -0.10
C ASN A 383 4.63 -16.84 -0.59
N LYS A 384 5.49 -15.82 -0.81
CA LYS A 384 6.89 -16.02 -1.21
C LYS A 384 7.76 -16.40 -0.02
N LYS A 385 7.49 -15.86 1.18
CA LYS A 385 8.21 -16.15 2.42
C LYS A 385 8.09 -17.62 2.82
N GLU A 386 6.90 -18.21 2.71
CA GLU A 386 6.67 -19.63 3.03
C GLU A 386 7.44 -20.57 2.13
N LYS A 387 7.45 -20.34 0.81
CA LYS A 387 8.25 -21.13 -0.15
C LYS A 387 9.75 -21.08 0.14
N THR A 388 10.24 -19.97 0.68
CA THR A 388 11.65 -19.76 0.98
C THR A 388 12.11 -20.61 2.17
N ILE A 389 11.29 -20.76 3.21
CA ILE A 389 11.57 -21.60 4.37
C ILE A 389 11.55 -23.09 4.00
N GLU A 390 10.56 -23.52 3.21
CA GLU A 390 10.48 -24.90 2.73
C GLU A 390 11.72 -25.31 1.93
N VAL A 391 12.23 -24.42 1.07
CA VAL A 391 13.45 -24.67 0.26
C VAL A 391 14.70 -24.81 1.15
N ALA A 392 14.84 -23.99 2.18
CA ALA A 392 15.99 -24.08 3.11
C ALA A 392 15.97 -25.40 3.88
N ILE A 393 14.81 -25.79 4.41
CA ILE A 393 14.64 -27.04 5.16
C ILE A 393 14.82 -28.28 4.25
N GLN A 394 14.43 -28.20 2.97
CA GLN A 394 14.67 -29.26 1.99
C GLN A 394 16.18 -29.45 1.68
N LYS A 395 16.93 -28.35 1.52
CA LYS A 395 18.38 -28.42 1.25
C LYS A 395 19.14 -29.15 2.36
N GLU A 396 18.78 -28.93 3.63
CA GLU A 396 19.47 -29.60 4.76
C GLU A 396 19.06 -31.07 4.93
N ARG A 397 17.95 -31.51 4.35
CA ARG A 397 17.57 -32.93 4.35
C ARG A 397 18.31 -33.75 3.26
N GLU A 398 18.86 -33.08 2.27
CA GLU A 398 19.60 -33.68 1.15
C GLU A 398 21.12 -33.70 1.39
N GLU A 399 21.66 -32.91 2.34
CA GLU A 399 23.02 -32.97 2.87
C GLU A 399 23.11 -33.93 4.08
#